data_f4e7cda4fac220c7dd00635673482ad3
#
_entry.id   f4e7cda4fac220c7dd00635673482ad3
#
_cell.length_a   1.000
_cell.length_b   1.000
_cell.length_c   1.000
_cell.angle_alpha   90.00
_cell.angle_beta   90.00
_cell.angle_gamma   90.00
#
_symmetry.space_group_name_H-M   'P 1'
#
loop_
_entity.id
_entity.type
_entity.pdbx_description
1 polymer ?
#
loop_
_entity_poly.entity_id
_entity_poly.type
_entity_poly.pdbx_seq_one_letter_code
_entity_poly.pdbx_strand_id
1 'polypeptide(L)'
;MDVRELFVAMRIKQLVLHRMIYKRQEGFFMIAFGTGGWRAIIGDDFTRENVQRLTLAVARRMKREENADRGFCIGYDRRFLSRQAAEWASEIMAAEHIHTLLINREAPTPLIMFTVQYYGLYYGMAVTASHNPALYNGIKLFTKGGRDAVESITNEIADEANTITADELHPIEYSKAVAEGLVEEINPQNEYLDSIIRAVNMDAIRSRNLRIILDPMYGVSRTCLQTILLTARCDVDVIHERHDTLFGGRLPAPNVETLGALKASVLENHADIGIATDGDADRLGIIDDKGRFIHPNEILVLLYDYLLGYKHWHGCAVRNLATTHLLDRVAEAYGEKCYEVPVGFKWISSAMEEHNAVIGGESSGGLTVRGHIHGKDGIYAAALLVEMLSVTGKKLSQLVESLYARYGQCYMAEFDWPFDQEMKDRLHKLLMVDKQLPEFPEKVESVSYMDGCKVRFADGWIIARFSGTEPRLRVFCEMPTKKKARDTANFMAKYLGLPEKE
;
A
#
# COMPACT_ATOMS: atom_id res chain seq x y z
N MET A 1 18.83 -7.18 27.24
CA MET A 1 17.56 -6.63 26.72
C MET A 1 17.67 -5.13 26.86
N ASP A 2 17.75 -4.43 25.74
CA ASP A 2 17.95 -2.98 25.68
C ASP A 2 16.69 -2.28 26.21
N VAL A 3 16.89 -1.19 26.95
CA VAL A 3 15.80 -0.36 27.49
C VAL A 3 14.81 0.07 26.40
N ARG A 4 15.26 0.23 25.15
CA ARG A 4 14.42 0.50 24.00
C ARG A 4 13.50 -0.66 23.61
N GLU A 5 13.98 -1.90 23.71
CA GLU A 5 13.15 -3.09 23.47
C GLU A 5 12.07 -3.26 24.54
N LEU A 6 12.40 -2.91 25.80
CA LEU A 6 11.42 -2.92 26.88
C LEU A 6 10.34 -1.84 26.67
N PHE A 7 10.71 -0.65 26.18
CA PHE A 7 9.76 0.44 25.88
C PHE A 7 8.84 0.11 24.69
N VAL A 8 9.38 -0.55 23.66
CA VAL A 8 8.57 -1.01 22.51
C VAL A 8 7.61 -2.12 22.95
N ALA A 9 8.08 -3.08 23.74
CA ALA A 9 7.25 -4.16 24.28
C ALA A 9 6.18 -3.62 25.26
N MET A 10 6.49 -2.62 26.08
CA MET A 10 5.51 -1.95 26.96
C MET A 10 4.49 -1.13 26.17
N ARG A 11 4.88 -0.43 25.10
CA ARG A 11 3.96 0.29 24.22
C ARG A 11 3.03 -0.66 23.45
N ILE A 12 3.54 -1.78 22.97
CA ILE A 12 2.72 -2.82 22.34
C ILE A 12 1.74 -3.41 23.37
N LYS A 13 2.19 -3.72 24.60
CA LYS A 13 1.30 -4.17 25.69
C LYS A 13 0.23 -3.13 26.05
N GLN A 14 0.57 -1.86 26.13
CA GLN A 14 -0.39 -0.79 26.42
C GLN A 14 -1.42 -0.61 25.29
N LEU A 15 -1.01 -0.69 24.02
CA LEU A 15 -1.90 -0.62 22.87
C LEU A 15 -2.84 -1.83 22.80
N VAL A 16 -2.32 -3.03 23.08
CA VAL A 16 -3.12 -4.27 23.12
C VAL A 16 -4.09 -4.22 24.31
N LEU A 17 -3.63 -3.80 25.49
CA LEU A 17 -4.47 -3.70 26.69
C LEU A 17 -5.57 -2.64 26.55
N HIS A 18 -5.26 -1.49 25.95
CA HIS A 18 -6.23 -0.41 25.72
C HIS A 18 -7.32 -0.84 24.74
N ARG A 19 -6.95 -1.57 23.68
CA ARG A 19 -7.89 -2.12 22.70
C ARG A 19 -8.73 -3.28 23.25
N MET A 20 -8.16 -4.12 24.11
CA MET A 20 -8.90 -5.18 24.83
C MET A 20 -9.93 -4.63 25.82
N ILE A 21 -9.61 -3.54 26.52
CA ILE A 21 -10.52 -2.91 27.48
C ILE A 21 -11.69 -2.23 26.75
N TYR A 22 -11.43 -1.55 25.61
CA TYR A 22 -12.46 -0.87 24.81
C TYR A 22 -13.44 -1.86 24.15
N LYS A 23 -12.93 -2.97 23.59
CA LYS A 23 -13.77 -4.03 22.97
C LYS A 23 -14.60 -4.84 23.99
N ARG A 24 -14.08 -5.03 25.21
CA ARG A 24 -14.83 -5.76 26.26
C ARG A 24 -16.08 -5.04 26.77
N GLN A 25 -16.21 -3.74 26.57
CA GLN A 25 -17.40 -3.00 27.00
C GLN A 25 -18.59 -3.13 26.06
N GLU A 26 -18.40 -3.51 24.78
CA GLU A 26 -19.48 -3.63 23.78
C GLU A 26 -19.81 -5.06 23.33
N GLY A 27 -19.07 -6.08 23.78
CA GLY A 27 -19.47 -7.50 23.66
C GLY A 27 -19.53 -8.13 22.24
N PHE A 28 -19.13 -7.42 21.17
CA PHE A 28 -19.10 -7.95 19.81
C PHE A 28 -17.78 -7.70 19.10
N PHE A 29 -17.15 -8.79 18.62
CA PHE A 29 -16.03 -8.70 17.67
C PHE A 29 -16.61 -8.33 16.29
N MET A 30 -16.27 -7.16 15.80
CA MET A 30 -16.76 -6.72 14.48
C MET A 30 -15.68 -6.90 13.42
N ILE A 31 -16.03 -7.57 12.33
CA ILE A 31 -15.27 -7.51 11.08
C ILE A 31 -15.52 -6.12 10.50
N ALA A 32 -14.44 -5.32 10.35
CA ALA A 32 -14.53 -3.98 9.79
C ALA A 32 -13.36 -3.74 8.84
N PHE A 33 -13.66 -3.32 7.61
CA PHE A 33 -12.64 -2.97 6.63
C PHE A 33 -12.11 -1.56 6.88
N GLY A 34 -10.77 -1.44 6.87
CA GLY A 34 -10.10 -0.15 6.77
C GLY A 34 -9.77 0.19 5.31
N THR A 35 -9.00 1.25 5.11
CA THR A 35 -8.60 1.73 3.78
C THR A 35 -7.84 0.68 2.93
N GLY A 36 -7.19 -0.29 3.56
CA GLY A 36 -6.38 -1.31 2.88
C GLY A 36 -6.74 -2.75 3.25
N GLY A 37 -8.01 -3.04 3.55
CA GLY A 37 -8.50 -4.38 3.91
C GLY A 37 -8.92 -4.49 5.38
N TRP A 38 -9.50 -5.64 5.73
CA TRP A 38 -9.70 -6.05 7.11
C TRP A 38 -8.37 -6.49 7.71
N ARG A 39 -8.04 -6.02 8.91
CA ARG A 39 -6.81 -6.38 9.64
C ARG A 39 -7.13 -6.64 11.08
N ALA A 40 -6.65 -7.78 11.59
CA ALA A 40 -6.97 -8.25 12.93
C ALA A 40 -5.77 -8.96 13.59
N ILE A 41 -5.78 -9.01 14.92
CA ILE A 41 -4.76 -9.72 15.69
C ILE A 41 -5.02 -11.22 15.57
N ILE A 42 -3.96 -11.97 15.25
CA ILE A 42 -4.01 -13.43 15.11
C ILE A 42 -4.39 -14.06 16.45
N GLY A 43 -5.46 -14.90 16.42
CA GLY A 43 -5.98 -15.58 17.60
C GLY A 43 -6.95 -14.74 18.46
N ASP A 44 -7.11 -13.44 18.16
CA ASP A 44 -8.14 -12.57 18.76
C ASP A 44 -9.33 -12.44 17.80
N ASP A 45 -9.21 -11.54 16.79
CA ASP A 45 -10.25 -11.37 15.77
C ASP A 45 -9.91 -12.14 14.47
N PHE A 46 -8.62 -12.30 14.14
CA PHE A 46 -8.22 -13.13 13.00
C PHE A 46 -8.26 -14.60 13.39
N THR A 47 -9.44 -15.19 13.27
CA THR A 47 -9.75 -16.58 13.59
C THR A 47 -10.27 -17.31 12.36
N ARG A 48 -10.26 -18.67 12.39
CA ARG A 48 -10.87 -19.48 11.33
C ARG A 48 -12.33 -19.08 11.09
N GLU A 49 -13.09 -18.95 12.16
CA GLU A 49 -14.51 -18.63 12.10
C GLU A 49 -14.75 -17.25 11.41
N ASN A 50 -14.01 -16.21 11.79
CA ASN A 50 -14.19 -14.89 11.19
C ASN A 50 -13.72 -14.85 9.73
N VAL A 51 -12.66 -15.58 9.35
CA VAL A 51 -12.26 -15.75 7.94
C VAL A 51 -13.37 -16.43 7.14
N GLN A 52 -13.97 -17.50 7.69
CA GLN A 52 -15.07 -18.24 7.07
C GLN A 52 -16.35 -17.39 6.95
N ARG A 53 -16.73 -16.64 7.99
CA ARG A 53 -17.85 -15.68 7.95
C ARG A 53 -17.66 -14.64 6.84
N LEU A 54 -16.50 -14.00 6.79
CA LEU A 54 -16.18 -13.02 5.75
C LEU A 54 -16.26 -13.64 4.36
N THR A 55 -15.71 -14.84 4.20
CA THR A 55 -15.73 -15.54 2.90
C THR A 55 -17.14 -15.94 2.49
N LEU A 56 -17.98 -16.38 3.43
CA LEU A 56 -19.39 -16.70 3.14
C LEU A 56 -20.17 -15.46 2.71
N ALA A 57 -19.92 -14.30 3.34
CA ALA A 57 -20.54 -13.04 2.91
C ALA A 57 -20.11 -12.66 1.47
N VAL A 58 -18.82 -12.87 1.11
CA VAL A 58 -18.36 -12.67 -0.28
C VAL A 58 -19.07 -13.63 -1.23
N ALA A 59 -19.16 -14.91 -0.89
CA ALA A 59 -19.82 -15.93 -1.72
C ALA A 59 -21.31 -15.60 -1.95
N ARG A 60 -22.01 -15.20 -0.90
CA ARG A 60 -23.42 -14.75 -0.98
C ARG A 60 -23.58 -13.53 -1.89
N ARG A 61 -22.67 -12.57 -1.79
CA ARG A 61 -22.65 -11.42 -2.69
C ARG A 61 -22.44 -11.83 -4.13
N MET A 62 -21.46 -12.70 -4.43
CA MET A 62 -21.20 -13.20 -5.78
C MET A 62 -22.44 -13.88 -6.38
N LYS A 63 -23.20 -14.63 -5.58
CA LYS A 63 -24.45 -15.25 -6.02
C LYS A 63 -25.56 -14.22 -6.30
N ARG A 64 -25.68 -13.19 -5.45
CA ARG A 64 -26.66 -12.10 -5.68
C ARG A 64 -26.36 -11.29 -6.94
N GLU A 65 -25.09 -11.15 -7.27
CA GLU A 65 -24.62 -10.44 -8.48
C GLU A 65 -24.57 -11.34 -9.73
N GLU A 66 -24.99 -12.59 -9.62
CA GLU A 66 -25.02 -13.58 -10.71
C GLU A 66 -23.65 -13.77 -11.39
N ASN A 67 -22.56 -13.70 -10.61
CA ASN A 67 -21.20 -13.87 -11.09
C ASN A 67 -20.40 -14.99 -10.40
N ALA A 68 -21.07 -15.87 -9.67
CA ALA A 68 -20.46 -17.00 -8.97
C ALA A 68 -19.82 -18.03 -9.93
N ASP A 69 -20.35 -18.14 -11.15
CA ASP A 69 -19.83 -18.99 -12.22
C ASP A 69 -18.47 -18.55 -12.77
N ARG A 70 -18.07 -17.31 -12.52
CA ARG A 70 -16.78 -16.76 -12.94
C ARG A 70 -15.60 -17.27 -12.14
N GLY A 71 -15.86 -17.86 -10.97
CA GLY A 71 -14.83 -18.31 -10.05
C GLY A 71 -14.25 -17.21 -9.17
N PHE A 72 -13.36 -17.62 -8.28
CA PHE A 72 -12.75 -16.78 -7.25
C PHE A 72 -11.26 -17.05 -7.13
N CYS A 73 -10.41 -16.03 -6.97
CA CYS A 73 -8.98 -16.19 -6.75
C CYS A 73 -8.61 -15.93 -5.31
N ILE A 74 -7.76 -16.79 -4.73
CA ILE A 74 -7.18 -16.59 -3.41
C ILE A 74 -5.65 -16.69 -3.49
N GLY A 75 -4.96 -15.73 -2.88
CA GLY A 75 -3.53 -15.79 -2.64
C GLY A 75 -3.20 -15.35 -1.22
N TYR A 76 -1.95 -15.53 -0.80
CA TYR A 76 -1.53 -15.26 0.57
C TYR A 76 -0.07 -14.85 0.67
N ASP A 77 0.28 -14.08 1.72
CA ASP A 77 1.64 -13.65 2.01
C ASP A 77 2.38 -14.62 2.96
N ARG A 78 3.53 -14.18 3.51
CA ARG A 78 4.38 -14.98 4.41
C ARG A 78 4.00 -14.91 5.88
N ARG A 79 2.90 -14.29 6.25
CA ARG A 79 2.46 -14.18 7.64
C ARG A 79 2.05 -15.53 8.21
N PHE A 80 2.17 -15.64 9.53
CA PHE A 80 1.67 -16.80 10.25
C PHE A 80 0.17 -17.00 9.96
N LEU A 81 -0.24 -18.22 9.70
CA LEU A 81 -1.59 -18.66 9.30
C LEU A 81 -2.09 -18.15 7.94
N SER A 82 -1.29 -17.45 7.11
CA SER A 82 -1.81 -16.94 5.83
C SER A 82 -2.25 -18.06 4.89
N ARG A 83 -1.46 -19.15 4.76
CA ARG A 83 -1.84 -20.31 3.95
C ARG A 83 -3.09 -20.99 4.49
N GLN A 84 -3.12 -21.26 5.80
CA GLN A 84 -4.27 -21.91 6.45
C GLN A 84 -5.55 -21.08 6.28
N ALA A 85 -5.45 -19.75 6.40
CA ALA A 85 -6.60 -18.89 6.20
C ALA A 85 -7.10 -18.88 4.74
N ALA A 86 -6.18 -18.99 3.77
CA ALA A 86 -6.54 -19.17 2.36
C ALA A 86 -7.24 -20.54 2.12
N GLU A 87 -6.78 -21.60 2.78
CA GLU A 87 -7.45 -22.91 2.75
C GLU A 87 -8.85 -22.84 3.40
N TRP A 88 -9.00 -22.19 4.58
CA TRP A 88 -10.31 -21.98 5.23
C TRP A 88 -11.29 -21.18 4.36
N ALA A 89 -10.80 -20.18 3.64
CA ALA A 89 -11.62 -19.44 2.67
C ALA A 89 -12.03 -20.33 1.49
N SER A 90 -11.10 -21.14 0.96
CA SER A 90 -11.38 -22.09 -0.12
C SER A 90 -12.44 -23.15 0.27
N GLU A 91 -12.42 -23.62 1.52
CA GLU A 91 -13.40 -24.55 2.07
C GLU A 91 -14.84 -24.01 2.02
N ILE A 92 -15.00 -22.72 2.28
CA ILE A 92 -16.33 -22.04 2.21
C ILE A 92 -16.74 -21.80 0.75
N MET A 93 -15.82 -21.33 -0.11
CA MET A 93 -16.14 -21.13 -1.53
C MET A 93 -16.57 -22.46 -2.19
N ALA A 94 -15.87 -23.56 -1.87
CA ALA A 94 -16.22 -24.90 -2.35
C ALA A 94 -17.61 -25.33 -1.89
N ALA A 95 -17.97 -25.10 -0.61
CA ALA A 95 -19.30 -25.40 -0.07
C ALA A 95 -20.41 -24.58 -0.75
N GLU A 96 -20.09 -23.37 -1.20
CA GLU A 96 -20.97 -22.50 -1.94
C GLU A 96 -20.97 -22.78 -3.46
N HIS A 97 -20.27 -23.82 -3.91
CA HIS A 97 -20.12 -24.23 -5.31
C HIS A 97 -19.49 -23.13 -6.19
N ILE A 98 -18.58 -22.34 -5.64
CA ILE A 98 -17.81 -21.35 -6.37
C ILE A 98 -16.43 -21.93 -6.64
N HIS A 99 -16.10 -22.15 -7.93
CA HIS A 99 -14.78 -22.64 -8.32
C HIS A 99 -13.68 -21.67 -7.88
N THR A 100 -12.68 -22.19 -7.15
CA THR A 100 -11.66 -21.38 -6.52
C THR A 100 -10.28 -21.67 -7.09
N LEU A 101 -9.61 -20.64 -7.59
CA LEU A 101 -8.21 -20.67 -8.02
C LEU A 101 -7.34 -20.26 -6.82
N LEU A 102 -6.70 -21.22 -6.16
CA LEU A 102 -5.77 -20.96 -5.06
C LEU A 102 -4.34 -20.89 -5.58
N ILE A 103 -3.68 -19.75 -5.38
CA ILE A 103 -2.25 -19.66 -5.70
C ILE A 103 -1.46 -20.54 -4.74
N ASN A 104 -0.72 -21.52 -5.27
CA ASN A 104 -0.12 -22.63 -4.50
C ASN A 104 1.15 -22.26 -3.72
N ARG A 105 1.49 -20.97 -3.65
CA ARG A 105 2.67 -20.44 -2.95
C ARG A 105 2.42 -19.03 -2.42
N GLU A 106 3.31 -18.56 -1.53
CA GLU A 106 3.27 -17.16 -1.11
C GLU A 106 3.40 -16.25 -2.34
N ALA A 107 2.48 -15.29 -2.43
CA ALA A 107 2.33 -14.43 -3.61
C ALA A 107 2.28 -12.94 -3.24
N PRO A 108 2.91 -12.09 -4.03
CA PRO A 108 2.70 -10.65 -3.94
C PRO A 108 1.23 -10.28 -4.16
N THR A 109 0.74 -9.31 -3.39
CA THR A 109 -0.61 -8.76 -3.62
C THR A 109 -0.84 -8.36 -5.09
N PRO A 110 0.09 -7.66 -5.79
CA PRO A 110 -0.08 -7.35 -7.20
C PRO A 110 -0.19 -8.58 -8.11
N LEU A 111 0.47 -9.70 -7.81
CA LEU A 111 0.30 -10.94 -8.55
C LEU A 111 -1.12 -11.49 -8.39
N ILE A 112 -1.69 -11.41 -7.18
CA ILE A 112 -3.09 -11.85 -6.94
C ILE A 112 -4.07 -10.96 -7.72
N MET A 113 -3.86 -9.63 -7.71
CA MET A 113 -4.64 -8.67 -8.48
C MET A 113 -4.52 -8.92 -9.99
N PHE A 114 -3.30 -9.20 -10.48
CA PHE A 114 -3.04 -9.61 -11.86
C PHE A 114 -3.81 -10.88 -12.21
N THR A 115 -3.85 -11.87 -11.32
CA THR A 115 -4.58 -13.14 -11.54
C THR A 115 -6.08 -12.88 -11.71
N VAL A 116 -6.67 -12.02 -10.88
CA VAL A 116 -8.09 -11.62 -11.01
C VAL A 116 -8.36 -11.02 -12.40
N GLN A 117 -7.47 -10.13 -12.87
CA GLN A 117 -7.59 -9.51 -14.18
C GLN A 117 -7.34 -10.50 -15.32
N TYR A 118 -6.29 -11.30 -15.23
CA TYR A 118 -5.83 -12.22 -16.28
C TYR A 118 -6.85 -13.33 -16.58
N TYR A 119 -7.46 -13.91 -15.52
CA TYR A 119 -8.49 -14.93 -15.67
C TYR A 119 -9.91 -14.35 -15.84
N GLY A 120 -10.06 -13.03 -15.86
CA GLY A 120 -11.37 -12.37 -16.04
C GLY A 120 -12.34 -12.59 -14.88
N LEU A 121 -11.80 -12.78 -13.66
CA LEU A 121 -12.60 -13.00 -12.46
C LEU A 121 -13.26 -11.70 -11.99
N TYR A 122 -14.38 -11.84 -11.28
CA TYR A 122 -15.09 -10.69 -10.70
C TYR A 122 -14.65 -10.37 -9.28
N TYR A 123 -14.13 -11.37 -8.56
CA TYR A 123 -13.63 -11.21 -7.20
C TYR A 123 -12.35 -12.00 -6.96
N GLY A 124 -11.56 -11.51 -6.02
CA GLY A 124 -10.39 -12.19 -5.49
C GLY A 124 -10.05 -11.73 -4.08
N MET A 125 -9.18 -12.46 -3.43
CA MET A 125 -8.79 -12.26 -2.04
C MET A 125 -7.30 -12.43 -1.86
N ALA A 126 -6.67 -11.51 -1.10
CA ALA A 126 -5.35 -11.71 -0.55
C ALA A 126 -5.41 -11.85 0.97
N VAL A 127 -4.85 -12.93 1.48
CA VAL A 127 -4.63 -13.09 2.93
C VAL A 127 -3.31 -12.41 3.28
N THR A 128 -3.40 -11.21 3.85
CA THR A 128 -2.26 -10.35 4.19
C THR A 128 -2.67 -9.23 5.14
N ALA A 129 -1.72 -8.73 5.90
CA ALA A 129 -1.85 -7.46 6.61
C ALA A 129 -0.79 -6.42 6.14
N SER A 130 -0.24 -6.61 4.92
CA SER A 130 0.71 -5.67 4.27
C SER A 130 1.90 -5.33 5.21
N HIS A 131 2.05 -4.09 5.59
CA HIS A 131 3.13 -3.57 6.43
C HIS A 131 2.86 -3.60 7.95
N ASN A 132 1.73 -4.15 8.40
CA ASN A 132 1.41 -4.23 9.83
C ASN A 132 2.39 -5.13 10.59
N PRO A 133 2.52 -4.99 11.93
CA PRO A 133 3.31 -5.89 12.76
C PRO A 133 2.96 -7.37 12.54
N ALA A 134 3.90 -8.26 12.84
CA ALA A 134 3.77 -9.71 12.63
C ALA A 134 2.58 -10.35 13.38
N LEU A 135 2.12 -9.74 14.47
CA LEU A 135 0.97 -10.20 15.23
C LEU A 135 -0.38 -10.03 14.52
N TYR A 136 -0.40 -9.25 13.41
CA TYR A 136 -1.60 -9.06 12.59
C TYR A 136 -1.61 -9.99 11.37
N ASN A 137 -2.80 -10.39 10.98
CA ASN A 137 -3.09 -10.86 9.64
C ASN A 137 -4.37 -10.17 9.15
N GLY A 138 -4.83 -10.48 7.93
CA GLY A 138 -6.01 -9.81 7.39
C GLY A 138 -6.41 -10.30 6.01
N ILE A 139 -7.41 -9.62 5.46
CA ILE A 139 -7.95 -9.93 4.14
C ILE A 139 -8.12 -8.63 3.35
N LYS A 140 -7.55 -8.60 2.14
CA LYS A 140 -7.87 -7.63 1.10
C LYS A 140 -8.82 -8.27 0.09
N LEU A 141 -9.81 -7.53 -0.38
CA LEU A 141 -10.73 -7.96 -1.43
C LEU A 141 -10.47 -7.17 -2.71
N PHE A 142 -10.48 -7.89 -3.81
CA PHE A 142 -10.34 -7.33 -5.15
C PHE A 142 -11.60 -7.56 -5.95
N THR A 143 -11.88 -6.63 -6.87
CA THR A 143 -13.01 -6.70 -7.78
C THR A 143 -12.53 -6.80 -9.23
N LYS A 144 -13.45 -6.92 -10.17
CA LYS A 144 -13.19 -7.03 -11.60
C LYS A 144 -12.12 -6.05 -12.08
N GLY A 145 -11.15 -6.55 -12.84
CA GLY A 145 -9.99 -5.80 -13.31
C GLY A 145 -8.81 -5.77 -12.32
N GLY A 146 -8.86 -6.56 -11.23
CA GLY A 146 -7.77 -6.65 -10.27
C GLY A 146 -7.55 -5.35 -9.49
N ARG A 147 -8.61 -4.70 -9.04
CA ARG A 147 -8.58 -3.46 -8.24
C ARG A 147 -9.07 -3.69 -6.81
N ASP A 148 -8.65 -2.85 -5.89
CA ASP A 148 -9.18 -2.87 -4.53
C ASP A 148 -10.70 -2.65 -4.54
N ALA A 149 -11.43 -3.46 -3.75
CA ALA A 149 -12.87 -3.31 -3.59
C ALA A 149 -13.22 -1.94 -2.98
N VAL A 150 -14.21 -1.27 -3.56
CA VAL A 150 -14.68 0.03 -3.06
C VAL A 150 -15.38 -0.10 -1.71
N GLU A 151 -15.46 1.01 -0.98
CA GLU A 151 -15.96 1.02 0.41
C GLU A 151 -17.39 0.54 0.57
N SER A 152 -18.27 0.84 -0.40
CA SER A 152 -19.64 0.33 -0.40
C SER A 152 -19.67 -1.20 -0.42
N ILE A 153 -18.83 -1.83 -1.25
CA ILE A 153 -18.73 -3.29 -1.35
C ILE A 153 -18.19 -3.89 -0.05
N THR A 154 -17.07 -3.34 0.47
CA THR A 154 -16.45 -3.87 1.68
C THR A 154 -17.29 -3.68 2.93
N ASN A 155 -18.04 -2.56 3.03
CA ASN A 155 -18.96 -2.33 4.14
C ASN A 155 -20.15 -3.30 4.10
N GLU A 156 -20.80 -3.50 2.95
CA GLU A 156 -21.87 -4.48 2.80
C GLU A 156 -21.42 -5.91 3.15
N ILE A 157 -20.22 -6.31 2.71
CA ILE A 157 -19.62 -7.61 3.05
C ILE A 157 -19.36 -7.71 4.56
N ALA A 158 -18.81 -6.65 5.17
CA ALA A 158 -18.54 -6.62 6.61
C ALA A 158 -19.84 -6.70 7.42
N ASP A 159 -20.86 -5.93 7.05
CA ASP A 159 -22.16 -5.93 7.72
C ASP A 159 -22.80 -7.33 7.64
N GLU A 160 -22.80 -7.95 6.47
CA GLU A 160 -23.31 -9.31 6.30
C GLU A 160 -22.49 -10.32 7.10
N ALA A 161 -21.14 -10.28 7.04
CA ALA A 161 -20.26 -11.18 7.76
C ALA A 161 -20.50 -11.13 9.29
N ASN A 162 -20.81 -9.96 9.82
CA ASN A 162 -21.11 -9.78 11.25
C ASN A 162 -22.49 -10.33 11.66
N THR A 163 -23.37 -10.64 10.73
CA THR A 163 -24.68 -11.30 11.02
C THR A 163 -24.62 -12.83 10.92
N ILE A 164 -23.62 -13.37 10.20
CA ILE A 164 -23.46 -14.83 10.01
C ILE A 164 -23.11 -15.49 11.34
N THR A 165 -23.88 -16.54 11.67
CA THR A 165 -23.63 -17.36 12.87
C THR A 165 -22.75 -18.57 12.56
N ALA A 166 -22.17 -19.21 13.60
CA ALA A 166 -21.34 -20.40 13.43
C ALA A 166 -22.11 -21.57 12.79
N ASP A 167 -23.42 -21.67 13.06
CA ASP A 167 -24.28 -22.73 12.53
C ASP A 167 -24.54 -22.62 11.02
N GLU A 168 -24.23 -21.48 10.41
CA GLU A 168 -24.33 -21.27 8.97
C GLU A 168 -23.06 -21.67 8.22
N LEU A 169 -21.97 -21.96 8.94
CA LEU A 169 -20.68 -22.32 8.36
C LEU A 169 -20.63 -23.83 8.10
N HIS A 170 -20.71 -24.23 6.84
CA HIS A 170 -20.67 -25.61 6.41
C HIS A 170 -19.50 -25.88 5.45
N PRO A 171 -18.22 -25.74 5.90
CA PRO A 171 -17.06 -25.87 5.02
C PRO A 171 -16.93 -27.30 4.46
N ILE A 172 -16.55 -27.42 3.19
CA ILE A 172 -16.02 -28.67 2.64
C ILE A 172 -14.52 -28.71 2.95
N GLU A 173 -14.05 -29.80 3.55
CA GLU A 173 -12.64 -29.97 3.92
C GLU A 173 -11.75 -29.76 2.68
N TYR A 174 -10.64 -29.02 2.85
CA TYR A 174 -9.78 -28.55 1.77
C TYR A 174 -9.31 -29.68 0.85
N SER A 175 -8.81 -30.79 1.39
CA SER A 175 -8.32 -31.92 0.59
C SER A 175 -9.44 -32.54 -0.27
N LYS A 176 -10.65 -32.58 0.25
CA LYS A 176 -11.83 -33.05 -0.47
C LYS A 176 -12.23 -32.07 -1.57
N ALA A 177 -12.23 -30.77 -1.28
CA ALA A 177 -12.54 -29.74 -2.26
C ALA A 177 -11.56 -29.76 -3.45
N VAL A 178 -10.27 -30.00 -3.20
CA VAL A 178 -9.26 -30.19 -4.26
C VAL A 178 -9.52 -31.47 -5.04
N ALA A 179 -9.79 -32.59 -4.36
CA ALA A 179 -10.04 -33.87 -5.02
C ALA A 179 -11.29 -33.85 -5.90
N GLU A 180 -12.31 -33.08 -5.54
CA GLU A 180 -13.55 -32.89 -6.30
C GLU A 180 -13.43 -31.80 -7.41
N GLY A 181 -12.27 -31.13 -7.52
CA GLY A 181 -12.05 -30.06 -8.52
C GLY A 181 -12.79 -28.76 -8.24
N LEU A 182 -13.28 -28.56 -7.01
CA LEU A 182 -13.90 -27.31 -6.58
C LEU A 182 -12.85 -26.24 -6.26
N VAL A 183 -11.64 -26.67 -5.87
CA VAL A 183 -10.45 -25.85 -5.67
C VAL A 183 -9.34 -26.35 -6.60
N GLU A 184 -8.80 -25.42 -7.40
CA GLU A 184 -7.65 -25.65 -8.27
C GLU A 184 -6.43 -24.89 -7.75
N GLU A 185 -5.34 -25.60 -7.50
CA GLU A 185 -4.05 -24.96 -7.18
C GLU A 185 -3.36 -24.49 -8.45
N ILE A 186 -3.11 -23.18 -8.55
CA ILE A 186 -2.49 -22.55 -9.73
C ILE A 186 -1.18 -21.85 -9.39
N ASN A 187 -0.36 -21.58 -10.40
CA ASN A 187 0.86 -20.77 -10.26
C ASN A 187 0.97 -19.76 -11.42
N PRO A 188 0.32 -18.59 -11.34
CA PRO A 188 0.31 -17.57 -12.41
C PRO A 188 1.55 -16.66 -12.38
N GLN A 189 2.62 -17.06 -11.68
CA GLN A 189 3.81 -16.25 -11.51
C GLN A 189 4.50 -15.92 -12.84
N ASN A 190 4.59 -16.88 -13.76
CA ASN A 190 5.28 -16.67 -15.03
C ASN A 190 4.54 -15.65 -15.90
N GLU A 191 3.22 -15.75 -15.99
CA GLU A 191 2.37 -14.81 -16.74
C GLU A 191 2.50 -13.38 -16.21
N TYR A 192 2.55 -13.24 -14.87
CA TYR A 192 2.77 -11.96 -14.20
C TYR A 192 4.17 -11.41 -14.51
N LEU A 193 5.23 -12.22 -14.38
CA LEU A 193 6.60 -11.83 -14.71
C LEU A 193 6.73 -11.39 -16.16
N ASP A 194 6.18 -12.17 -17.07
CA ASP A 194 6.17 -11.88 -18.51
C ASP A 194 5.45 -10.57 -18.83
N SER A 195 4.38 -10.25 -18.10
CA SER A 195 3.66 -8.99 -18.26
C SER A 195 4.54 -7.79 -17.94
N ILE A 196 5.30 -7.87 -16.86
CA ILE A 196 6.24 -6.81 -16.44
C ILE A 196 7.44 -6.73 -17.40
N ILE A 197 8.04 -7.87 -17.75
CA ILE A 197 9.18 -7.95 -18.66
C ILE A 197 8.84 -7.32 -20.03
N ARG A 198 7.61 -7.53 -20.53
CA ARG A 198 7.14 -6.88 -21.76
C ARG A 198 6.86 -5.40 -21.63
N ALA A 199 6.53 -4.92 -20.43
CA ALA A 199 6.20 -3.51 -20.18
C ALA A 199 7.44 -2.59 -20.03
N VAL A 200 8.61 -3.17 -19.70
CA VAL A 200 9.87 -2.44 -19.51
C VAL A 200 10.87 -2.69 -20.65
N ASN A 201 11.77 -1.73 -20.86
CA ASN A 201 12.84 -1.87 -21.88
C ASN A 201 13.99 -2.72 -21.33
N MET A 202 13.86 -4.04 -21.43
CA MET A 202 14.85 -5.00 -20.96
C MET A 202 16.22 -4.83 -21.62
N ASP A 203 16.30 -4.40 -22.88
CA ASP A 203 17.58 -4.22 -23.58
C ASP A 203 18.34 -3.01 -23.03
N ALA A 204 17.65 -1.93 -22.73
CA ALA A 204 18.25 -0.78 -22.06
C ALA A 204 18.80 -1.18 -20.67
N ILE A 205 18.03 -1.98 -19.91
CA ILE A 205 18.50 -2.44 -18.58
C ILE A 205 19.73 -3.34 -18.73
N ARG A 206 19.73 -4.31 -19.66
CA ARG A 206 20.86 -5.21 -19.92
C ARG A 206 22.13 -4.48 -20.28
N SER A 207 22.02 -3.36 -21.00
CA SER A 207 23.18 -2.58 -21.44
C SER A 207 23.93 -1.87 -20.32
N ARG A 208 23.31 -1.72 -19.13
CA ARG A 208 23.86 -0.92 -18.01
C ARG A 208 24.56 -1.73 -16.94
N ASN A 209 24.27 -3.04 -16.83
CA ASN A 209 24.84 -3.92 -15.80
C ASN A 209 24.77 -3.29 -14.40
N LEU A 210 23.59 -2.82 -13.99
CA LEU A 210 23.37 -2.15 -12.71
C LEU A 210 23.57 -3.11 -11.53
N ARG A 211 24.25 -2.64 -10.49
CA ARG A 211 24.37 -3.34 -9.21
C ARG A 211 23.25 -2.90 -8.25
N ILE A 212 22.47 -3.86 -7.79
CA ILE A 212 21.24 -3.63 -7.03
C ILE A 212 21.25 -4.42 -5.73
N ILE A 213 20.95 -3.78 -4.61
CA ILE A 213 20.66 -4.49 -3.36
C ILE A 213 19.14 -4.56 -3.21
N LEU A 214 18.61 -5.78 -3.14
CA LEU A 214 17.18 -6.04 -2.94
C LEU A 214 16.90 -6.40 -1.48
N ASP A 215 15.92 -5.74 -0.87
CA ASP A 215 15.41 -6.05 0.46
C ASP A 215 13.91 -6.33 0.41
N PRO A 216 13.48 -7.60 0.31
CA PRO A 216 12.07 -7.96 0.39
C PRO A 216 11.49 -7.79 1.80
N MET A 217 12.28 -7.37 2.79
CA MET A 217 11.87 -7.23 4.20
C MET A 217 11.20 -8.50 4.76
N TYR A 218 11.77 -9.68 4.42
CA TYR A 218 11.22 -11.02 4.69
C TYR A 218 9.87 -11.32 4.01
N GLY A 219 9.37 -10.39 3.18
CA GLY A 219 8.12 -10.48 2.44
C GLY A 219 8.22 -11.27 1.14
N VAL A 220 7.24 -11.10 0.27
CA VAL A 220 6.98 -11.97 -0.88
C VAL A 220 7.59 -11.50 -2.21
N SER A 221 8.23 -10.33 -2.28
CA SER A 221 8.73 -9.76 -3.56
C SER A 221 9.95 -10.47 -4.13
N ARG A 222 10.74 -11.15 -3.28
CA ARG A 222 12.04 -11.73 -3.66
C ARG A 222 12.00 -12.45 -5.00
N THR A 223 11.17 -13.48 -5.10
CA THR A 223 11.18 -14.36 -6.27
C THR A 223 10.84 -13.60 -7.55
N CYS A 224 9.81 -12.78 -7.53
CA CYS A 224 9.37 -12.04 -8.72
C CYS A 224 10.39 -10.96 -9.10
N LEU A 225 10.77 -10.08 -8.17
CA LEU A 225 11.63 -8.96 -8.48
C LEU A 225 13.06 -9.41 -8.83
N GLN A 226 13.63 -10.35 -8.06
CA GLN A 226 14.95 -10.91 -8.35
C GLN A 226 14.97 -11.58 -9.73
N THR A 227 13.93 -12.34 -10.11
CA THR A 227 13.85 -12.98 -11.44
C THR A 227 13.84 -11.96 -12.57
N ILE A 228 13.06 -10.88 -12.46
CA ILE A 228 13.04 -9.79 -13.45
C ILE A 228 14.42 -9.17 -13.59
N LEU A 229 15.06 -8.80 -12.47
CA LEU A 229 16.36 -8.13 -12.46
C LEU A 229 17.49 -9.02 -13.01
N LEU A 230 17.52 -10.31 -12.63
CA LEU A 230 18.50 -11.26 -13.16
C LEU A 230 18.27 -11.54 -14.66
N THR A 231 17.01 -11.61 -15.11
CA THR A 231 16.67 -11.72 -16.55
C THR A 231 17.16 -10.49 -17.32
N ALA A 232 17.15 -9.33 -16.67
CA ALA A 232 17.71 -8.08 -17.19
C ALA A 232 19.24 -7.98 -17.02
N ARG A 233 19.91 -9.03 -16.51
CA ARG A 233 21.39 -9.09 -16.28
C ARG A 233 21.90 -8.04 -15.31
N CYS A 234 21.09 -7.63 -14.33
CA CYS A 234 21.57 -6.85 -13.21
C CYS A 234 22.39 -7.74 -12.27
N ASP A 235 23.38 -7.14 -11.59
CA ASP A 235 24.08 -7.75 -10.47
C ASP A 235 23.26 -7.52 -9.20
N VAL A 236 22.69 -8.59 -8.61
CA VAL A 236 21.68 -8.48 -7.55
C VAL A 236 22.09 -9.24 -6.31
N ASP A 237 22.36 -8.51 -5.25
CA ASP A 237 22.47 -9.06 -3.90
C ASP A 237 21.14 -8.90 -3.15
N VAL A 238 20.76 -9.91 -2.35
CA VAL A 238 19.48 -9.89 -1.59
C VAL A 238 19.76 -10.00 -0.10
N ILE A 239 19.18 -9.11 0.68
CA ILE A 239 19.18 -9.16 2.15
C ILE A 239 17.79 -9.51 2.66
N HIS A 240 17.66 -9.99 3.92
CA HIS A 240 16.38 -10.34 4.56
C HIS A 240 15.45 -11.22 3.71
N GLU A 241 16.02 -12.20 2.99
CA GLU A 241 15.30 -13.00 1.99
C GLU A 241 14.62 -14.25 2.55
N ARG A 242 15.06 -14.75 3.74
CA ARG A 242 14.52 -15.99 4.32
C ARG A 242 13.04 -15.85 4.66
N HIS A 243 12.34 -16.98 4.69
CA HIS A 243 11.00 -17.02 5.24
C HIS A 243 11.07 -16.81 6.76
N ASP A 244 10.43 -15.74 7.23
CA ASP A 244 10.33 -15.42 8.66
C ASP A 244 8.99 -14.72 8.93
N THR A 245 8.08 -15.45 9.58
CA THR A 245 6.74 -14.94 9.90
C THR A 245 6.74 -13.77 10.89
N LEU A 246 7.87 -13.54 11.56
CA LEU A 246 8.09 -12.39 12.46
C LEU A 246 8.76 -11.19 11.78
N PHE A 247 9.09 -11.29 10.48
CA PHE A 247 9.76 -10.24 9.70
C PHE A 247 11.06 -9.74 10.37
N GLY A 248 11.85 -10.67 10.96
CA GLY A 248 13.08 -10.32 11.69
C GLY A 248 12.84 -9.48 12.93
N GLY A 249 11.62 -9.51 13.51
CA GLY A 249 11.23 -8.69 14.65
C GLY A 249 10.99 -7.21 14.30
N ARG A 250 10.84 -6.85 13.03
CA ARG A 250 10.67 -5.48 12.53
C ARG A 250 9.32 -5.31 11.83
N LEU A 251 8.96 -4.06 11.56
CA LEU A 251 7.84 -3.77 10.67
C LEU A 251 8.29 -4.03 9.22
N PRO A 252 7.53 -4.81 8.43
CA PRO A 252 7.80 -4.97 7.00
C PRO A 252 7.29 -3.74 6.20
N ALA A 253 7.75 -2.55 6.57
CA ALA A 253 7.36 -1.27 6.01
C ALA A 253 8.61 -0.52 5.54
N PRO A 254 8.80 -0.26 4.24
CA PRO A 254 10.02 0.32 3.69
C PRO A 254 10.05 1.84 3.90
N ASN A 255 10.55 2.28 5.05
CA ASN A 255 10.68 3.68 5.42
C ASN A 255 12.11 4.00 5.92
N VAL A 256 12.37 5.26 6.22
CA VAL A 256 13.69 5.73 6.64
C VAL A 256 14.22 5.03 7.90
N GLU A 257 13.33 4.60 8.80
CA GLU A 257 13.68 3.97 10.08
C GLU A 257 14.03 2.48 9.90
N THR A 258 13.41 1.80 8.95
CA THR A 258 13.54 0.35 8.74
C THR A 258 14.63 -0.02 7.75
N LEU A 259 15.01 0.88 6.84
CA LEU A 259 15.94 0.61 5.74
C LEU A 259 17.43 0.83 6.09
N GLY A 260 17.80 0.89 7.36
CA GLY A 260 19.19 1.09 7.78
C GLY A 260 20.18 0.03 7.25
N ALA A 261 19.76 -1.26 7.25
CA ALA A 261 20.58 -2.35 6.70
C ALA A 261 20.74 -2.24 5.18
N LEU A 262 19.65 -1.92 4.46
CA LEU A 262 19.70 -1.69 3.02
C LEU A 262 20.64 -0.54 2.67
N LYS A 263 20.55 0.58 3.40
CA LYS A 263 21.46 1.72 3.24
C LYS A 263 22.91 1.33 3.43
N ALA A 264 23.23 0.59 4.50
CA ALA A 264 24.59 0.12 4.76
C ALA A 264 25.10 -0.76 3.60
N SER A 265 24.30 -1.75 3.17
CA SER A 265 24.65 -2.64 2.06
C SER A 265 24.88 -1.90 0.74
N VAL A 266 24.05 -0.88 0.42
CA VAL A 266 24.25 -0.05 -0.79
C VAL A 266 25.62 0.66 -0.76
N LEU A 267 25.97 1.25 0.36
CA LEU A 267 27.23 2.00 0.50
C LEU A 267 28.45 1.08 0.52
N GLU A 268 28.39 -0.03 1.25
CA GLU A 268 29.51 -1.00 1.38
C GLU A 268 29.80 -1.70 0.04
N ASN A 269 28.76 -2.01 -0.72
CA ASN A 269 28.89 -2.68 -2.01
C ASN A 269 28.98 -1.72 -3.20
N HIS A 270 28.97 -0.40 -2.98
CA HIS A 270 28.92 0.60 -4.05
C HIS A 270 27.81 0.35 -5.07
N ALA A 271 26.62 -0.07 -4.60
CA ALA A 271 25.50 -0.37 -5.47
C ALA A 271 24.89 0.91 -6.09
N ASP A 272 24.32 0.77 -7.28
CA ASP A 272 23.67 1.87 -7.97
C ASP A 272 22.34 2.26 -7.31
N ILE A 273 21.68 1.28 -6.67
CA ILE A 273 20.38 1.47 -6.01
C ILE A 273 20.12 0.36 -4.99
N GLY A 274 19.46 0.70 -3.90
CA GLY A 274 18.81 -0.23 -2.98
C GLY A 274 17.31 -0.19 -3.16
N ILE A 275 16.67 -1.36 -3.30
CA ILE A 275 15.24 -1.53 -3.53
C ILE A 275 14.65 -2.35 -2.40
N ALA A 276 13.64 -1.83 -1.73
CA ALA A 276 12.87 -2.57 -0.74
C ALA A 276 11.38 -2.56 -1.08
N THR A 277 10.66 -3.60 -0.64
CA THR A 277 9.20 -3.65 -0.70
C THR A 277 8.62 -3.96 0.68
N ASP A 278 7.34 -3.65 0.90
CA ASP A 278 6.66 -4.10 2.11
C ASP A 278 6.32 -5.60 2.07
N GLY A 279 5.70 -6.09 3.15
CA GLY A 279 5.47 -7.53 3.35
C GLY A 279 4.71 -8.22 2.22
N ASP A 280 3.77 -7.55 1.57
CA ASP A 280 2.97 -8.05 0.45
C ASP A 280 3.32 -7.42 -0.90
N ALA A 281 4.41 -6.64 -0.95
CA ALA A 281 5.04 -6.10 -2.15
C ALA A 281 4.17 -5.12 -2.98
N ASP A 282 3.22 -4.44 -2.34
CA ASP A 282 2.42 -3.41 -3.00
C ASP A 282 3.04 -2.00 -2.86
N ARG A 283 4.08 -1.82 -2.01
CA ARG A 283 4.81 -0.57 -1.79
C ARG A 283 6.28 -0.71 -2.09
N LEU A 284 6.90 0.44 -2.36
CA LEU A 284 8.30 0.56 -2.71
C LEU A 284 9.02 1.53 -1.77
N GLY A 285 10.25 1.17 -1.34
CA GLY A 285 11.18 2.03 -0.65
C GLY A 285 12.55 1.97 -1.32
N ILE A 286 13.20 3.11 -1.50
CA ILE A 286 14.41 3.24 -2.30
C ILE A 286 15.52 3.94 -1.53
N ILE A 287 16.74 3.39 -1.67
CA ILE A 287 17.99 4.03 -1.28
C ILE A 287 18.80 4.35 -2.55
N ASP A 288 19.26 5.59 -2.69
CA ASP A 288 20.08 6.01 -3.85
C ASP A 288 21.56 5.59 -3.70
N ASP A 289 22.32 5.84 -4.76
CA ASP A 289 23.77 5.58 -4.86
C ASP A 289 24.65 6.32 -3.81
N LYS A 290 24.06 7.30 -3.09
CA LYS A 290 24.70 8.04 -1.98
C LYS A 290 24.19 7.59 -0.60
N GLY A 291 23.37 6.54 -0.53
CA GLY A 291 22.76 6.05 0.70
C GLY A 291 21.64 6.94 1.24
N ARG A 292 21.02 7.80 0.43
CA ARG A 292 19.87 8.60 0.83
C ARG A 292 18.58 7.81 0.61
N PHE A 293 17.69 7.87 1.57
CA PHE A 293 16.30 7.43 1.37
C PHE A 293 15.62 8.40 0.40
N ILE A 294 15.08 7.86 -0.69
CA ILE A 294 14.28 8.61 -1.65
C ILE A 294 12.82 8.48 -1.26
N HIS A 295 12.20 9.61 -0.96
CA HIS A 295 10.82 9.62 -0.53
C HIS A 295 9.89 9.09 -1.63
N PRO A 296 8.82 8.31 -1.33
CA PRO A 296 7.90 7.81 -2.34
C PRO A 296 7.32 8.88 -3.27
N ASN A 297 7.10 10.08 -2.77
CA ASN A 297 6.70 11.23 -3.57
C ASN A 297 7.71 11.56 -4.68
N GLU A 298 9.02 11.49 -4.37
CA GLU A 298 10.08 11.73 -5.36
C GLU A 298 10.09 10.63 -6.43
N ILE A 299 9.89 9.37 -6.02
CA ILE A 299 9.81 8.23 -6.93
C ILE A 299 8.63 8.40 -7.89
N LEU A 300 7.45 8.71 -7.37
CA LEU A 300 6.24 8.93 -8.16
C LEU A 300 6.44 10.03 -9.21
N VAL A 301 7.02 11.15 -8.79
CA VAL A 301 7.27 12.30 -9.68
C VAL A 301 8.35 12.00 -10.72
N LEU A 302 9.45 11.33 -10.33
CA LEU A 302 10.50 10.89 -11.25
C LEU A 302 9.97 9.94 -12.32
N LEU A 303 9.14 8.97 -11.94
CA LEU A 303 8.55 8.03 -12.89
C LEU A 303 7.57 8.74 -13.82
N TYR A 304 6.77 9.69 -13.34
CA TYR A 304 5.88 10.46 -14.21
C TYR A 304 6.66 11.33 -15.21
N ASP A 305 7.68 12.06 -14.76
CA ASP A 305 8.58 12.84 -15.63
C ASP A 305 9.27 11.94 -16.66
N TYR A 306 9.71 10.74 -16.26
CA TYR A 306 10.28 9.75 -17.15
C TYR A 306 9.29 9.24 -18.22
N LEU A 307 8.08 8.89 -17.81
CA LEU A 307 7.03 8.41 -18.71
C LEU A 307 6.67 9.45 -19.77
N LEU A 308 6.54 10.72 -19.37
CA LEU A 308 6.23 11.81 -20.30
C LEU A 308 7.44 12.19 -21.16
N GLY A 309 8.61 12.38 -20.54
CA GLY A 309 9.79 12.94 -21.22
C GLY A 309 10.58 11.96 -22.06
N TYR A 310 10.71 10.69 -21.63
CA TYR A 310 11.54 9.69 -22.29
C TYR A 310 10.72 8.60 -23.00
N LYS A 311 9.61 8.15 -22.41
CA LYS A 311 8.70 7.21 -23.09
C LYS A 311 7.68 7.92 -23.99
N HIS A 312 7.64 9.26 -23.97
CA HIS A 312 6.74 10.11 -24.75
C HIS A 312 5.26 9.72 -24.61
N TRP A 313 4.90 9.32 -23.40
CA TRP A 313 3.50 9.10 -23.08
C TRP A 313 2.78 10.42 -22.87
N HIS A 314 1.48 10.43 -23.12
CA HIS A 314 0.62 11.60 -22.87
C HIS A 314 -0.52 11.20 -21.94
N GLY A 315 -0.90 12.11 -21.07
CA GLY A 315 -2.04 11.98 -20.15
C GLY A 315 -1.72 12.42 -18.72
N CYS A 316 -2.78 12.53 -17.96
CA CYS A 316 -2.76 13.05 -16.60
C CYS A 316 -2.10 12.12 -15.59
N ALA A 317 -1.83 12.66 -14.42
CA ALA A 317 -1.52 11.91 -13.20
C ALA A 317 -2.70 11.96 -12.22
N VAL A 318 -2.72 11.00 -11.27
CA VAL A 318 -3.66 10.98 -10.15
C VAL A 318 -2.90 10.83 -8.85
N ARG A 319 -3.23 11.65 -7.85
CA ARG A 319 -2.67 11.57 -6.51
C ARG A 319 -3.75 11.75 -5.45
N ASN A 320 -3.51 11.23 -4.24
CA ASN A 320 -4.39 11.56 -3.14
C ASN A 320 -4.04 12.91 -2.49
N LEU A 321 -4.92 13.37 -1.61
CA LEU A 321 -4.82 14.65 -0.89
C LEU A 321 -3.52 14.84 -0.09
N ALA A 322 -2.88 13.75 0.37
CA ALA A 322 -1.67 13.77 1.19
C ALA A 322 -0.39 13.54 0.37
N THR A 323 -0.48 13.52 -0.96
CA THR A 323 0.65 13.31 -1.87
C THR A 323 1.15 14.65 -2.42
N THR A 324 2.43 14.70 -2.79
CA THR A 324 3.12 15.93 -3.22
C THR A 324 2.45 16.65 -4.38
N HIS A 325 2.39 17.98 -4.31
CA HIS A 325 2.01 18.86 -5.44
C HIS A 325 3.14 19.05 -6.48
N LEU A 326 4.31 18.46 -6.24
CA LEU A 326 5.35 18.43 -7.27
C LEU A 326 4.89 17.66 -8.52
N LEU A 327 3.98 16.67 -8.34
CA LEU A 327 3.36 15.95 -9.43
C LEU A 327 2.51 16.88 -10.33
N ASP A 328 1.80 17.85 -9.73
CA ASP A 328 1.02 18.86 -10.46
C ASP A 328 1.94 19.74 -11.29
N ARG A 329 3.10 20.17 -10.76
CA ARG A 329 4.08 21.00 -11.48
C ARG A 329 4.68 20.27 -12.68
N VAL A 330 4.93 18.95 -12.56
CA VAL A 330 5.38 18.14 -13.71
C VAL A 330 4.26 18.07 -14.75
N ALA A 331 3.02 17.76 -14.35
CA ALA A 331 1.88 17.72 -15.26
C ALA A 331 1.75 19.03 -16.05
N GLU A 332 1.76 20.16 -15.34
CA GLU A 332 1.67 21.51 -15.94
C GLU A 332 2.80 21.77 -16.95
N ALA A 333 4.04 21.38 -16.62
CA ALA A 333 5.20 21.58 -17.50
C ALA A 333 5.10 20.81 -18.81
N TYR A 334 4.34 19.71 -18.86
CA TYR A 334 4.04 18.94 -20.07
C TYR A 334 2.67 19.27 -20.69
N GLY A 335 1.93 20.26 -20.15
CA GLY A 335 0.59 20.61 -20.63
C GLY A 335 -0.49 19.59 -20.25
N GLU A 336 -0.20 18.77 -19.24
CA GLU A 336 -1.08 17.72 -18.73
C GLU A 336 -1.76 18.16 -17.42
N LYS A 337 -2.68 17.34 -16.90
CA LYS A 337 -3.39 17.57 -15.64
C LYS A 337 -2.95 16.63 -14.54
N CYS A 338 -3.10 17.05 -13.29
CA CYS A 338 -3.02 16.18 -12.13
C CYS A 338 -4.34 16.23 -11.36
N TYR A 339 -4.96 15.07 -11.13
CA TYR A 339 -6.22 14.98 -10.40
C TYR A 339 -5.97 14.61 -8.95
N GLU A 340 -6.65 15.31 -8.04
CA GLU A 340 -6.60 15.06 -6.60
C GLU A 340 -7.84 14.26 -6.16
N VAL A 341 -7.63 13.20 -5.38
CA VAL A 341 -8.69 12.33 -4.86
C VAL A 341 -8.56 12.12 -3.35
N PRO A 342 -9.57 11.62 -2.64
CA PRO A 342 -9.47 11.21 -1.24
C PRO A 342 -8.36 10.18 -1.01
N VAL A 343 -7.93 10.02 0.26
CA VAL A 343 -6.93 9.02 0.62
C VAL A 343 -7.52 7.61 0.49
N GLY A 344 -6.75 6.76 -0.17
CA GLY A 344 -7.10 5.36 -0.45
C GLY A 344 -6.94 5.02 -1.93
N PHE A 345 -6.21 3.96 -2.20
CA PHE A 345 -5.81 3.62 -3.58
C PHE A 345 -7.01 3.31 -4.50
N LYS A 346 -8.13 2.85 -3.95
CA LYS A 346 -9.40 2.67 -4.66
C LYS A 346 -9.86 3.92 -5.42
N TRP A 347 -9.67 5.11 -4.83
CA TRP A 347 -10.00 6.38 -5.48
C TRP A 347 -9.04 6.73 -6.60
N ILE A 348 -7.74 6.45 -6.38
CA ILE A 348 -6.71 6.62 -7.42
C ILE A 348 -7.02 5.70 -8.60
N SER A 349 -7.28 4.42 -8.34
CA SER A 349 -7.61 3.42 -9.36
C SER A 349 -8.83 3.83 -10.20
N SER A 350 -9.91 4.30 -9.55
CA SER A 350 -11.12 4.75 -10.24
C SER A 350 -10.87 5.98 -11.10
N ALA A 351 -10.16 6.98 -10.57
CA ALA A 351 -9.84 8.20 -11.32
C ALA A 351 -8.85 7.94 -12.47
N MET A 352 -7.91 6.99 -12.29
CA MET A 352 -7.02 6.58 -13.38
C MET A 352 -7.78 5.98 -14.56
N GLU A 353 -8.78 5.15 -14.29
CA GLU A 353 -9.63 4.58 -15.33
C GLU A 353 -10.49 5.65 -16.00
N GLU A 354 -11.15 6.50 -15.21
CA GLU A 354 -12.03 7.57 -15.70
C GLU A 354 -11.30 8.55 -16.62
N HIS A 355 -10.07 8.92 -16.26
CA HIS A 355 -9.28 9.93 -16.98
C HIS A 355 -8.20 9.33 -17.87
N ASN A 356 -8.12 8.01 -18.00
CA ASN A 356 -7.04 7.29 -18.70
C ASN A 356 -5.64 7.80 -18.29
N ALA A 357 -5.44 7.97 -16.99
CA ALA A 357 -4.24 8.56 -16.43
C ALA A 357 -2.99 7.69 -16.67
N VAL A 358 -1.84 8.35 -16.86
CA VAL A 358 -0.55 7.68 -17.09
C VAL A 358 -0.05 6.98 -15.84
N ILE A 359 -0.18 7.63 -14.69
CA ILE A 359 0.32 7.15 -13.40
C ILE A 359 -0.61 7.60 -12.27
N GLY A 360 -0.71 6.78 -11.25
CA GLY A 360 -1.36 7.14 -9.99
C GLY A 360 -0.59 6.62 -8.79
N GLY A 361 -0.52 7.40 -7.71
CA GLY A 361 0.26 7.00 -6.55
C GLY A 361 -0.05 7.78 -5.27
N GLU A 362 0.52 7.26 -4.18
CA GLU A 362 0.37 7.76 -2.82
C GLU A 362 1.74 8.01 -2.16
N SER A 363 1.80 8.97 -1.24
CA SER A 363 2.98 9.23 -0.39
C SER A 363 3.44 8.00 0.41
N SER A 364 2.57 7.00 0.59
CA SER A 364 2.88 5.73 1.27
C SER A 364 3.75 4.75 0.47
N GLY A 365 4.10 5.05 -0.79
CA GLY A 365 4.96 4.24 -1.65
C GLY A 365 4.22 3.30 -2.60
N GLY A 366 2.88 3.30 -2.60
CA GLY A 366 2.08 2.55 -3.55
C GLY A 366 1.82 3.35 -4.82
N LEU A 367 2.06 2.77 -5.98
CA LEU A 367 1.75 3.38 -7.27
C LEU A 367 1.37 2.33 -8.33
N THR A 368 0.72 2.78 -9.38
CA THR A 368 0.48 2.01 -10.61
C THR A 368 0.58 2.89 -11.83
N VAL A 369 0.71 2.24 -12.99
CA VAL A 369 0.92 2.89 -14.28
C VAL A 369 -0.08 2.33 -15.30
N ARG A 370 -0.54 3.15 -16.22
CA ARG A 370 -1.47 2.77 -17.29
C ARG A 370 -0.97 1.54 -18.05
N GLY A 371 -1.88 0.62 -18.34
CA GLY A 371 -1.57 -0.61 -19.07
C GLY A 371 -1.09 -1.77 -18.20
N HIS A 372 -1.02 -1.58 -16.89
CA HIS A 372 -0.75 -2.60 -15.89
C HIS A 372 -2.03 -2.88 -15.07
N ILE A 373 -1.89 -3.53 -13.89
CA ILE A 373 -3.03 -3.73 -12.98
C ILE A 373 -3.56 -2.40 -12.43
N HIS A 374 -4.83 -2.37 -12.05
CA HIS A 374 -5.46 -1.20 -11.43
C HIS A 374 -5.20 -1.07 -9.92
N GLY A 375 -4.17 -1.73 -9.41
CA GLY A 375 -3.75 -1.70 -8.02
C GLY A 375 -2.28 -1.37 -7.87
N LYS A 376 -1.85 -1.17 -6.64
CA LYS A 376 -0.45 -0.87 -6.32
C LYS A 376 0.44 -2.05 -6.68
N ASP A 377 1.60 -1.76 -7.30
CA ASP A 377 2.59 -2.76 -7.63
C ASP A 377 4.01 -2.25 -7.40
N GLY A 378 4.60 -2.63 -6.25
CA GLY A 378 5.98 -2.29 -5.92
C GLY A 378 7.01 -3.00 -6.81
N ILE A 379 6.67 -4.17 -7.37
CA ILE A 379 7.56 -4.94 -8.23
C ILE A 379 7.66 -4.29 -9.61
N TYR A 380 6.53 -3.92 -10.22
CA TYR A 380 6.52 -3.21 -11.49
C TYR A 380 7.15 -1.81 -11.35
N ALA A 381 6.81 -1.09 -10.28
CA ALA A 381 7.40 0.22 -10.00
C ALA A 381 8.93 0.14 -9.86
N ALA A 382 9.47 -0.89 -9.21
CA ALA A 382 10.91 -1.14 -9.12
C ALA A 382 11.53 -1.42 -10.48
N ALA A 383 10.93 -2.28 -11.29
CA ALA A 383 11.40 -2.59 -12.65
C ALA A 383 11.42 -1.34 -13.55
N LEU A 384 10.40 -0.50 -13.47
CA LEU A 384 10.31 0.75 -14.21
C LEU A 384 11.35 1.79 -13.73
N LEU A 385 11.66 1.83 -12.44
CA LEU A 385 12.70 2.68 -11.89
C LEU A 385 14.09 2.24 -12.40
N VAL A 386 14.37 0.95 -12.45
CA VAL A 386 15.60 0.39 -13.03
C VAL A 386 15.70 0.68 -14.53
N GLU A 387 14.58 0.60 -15.27
CA GLU A 387 14.51 1.03 -16.68
C GLU A 387 14.89 2.52 -16.80
N MET A 388 14.29 3.37 -15.97
CA MET A 388 14.57 4.82 -15.97
C MET A 388 16.07 5.12 -15.77
N LEU A 389 16.72 4.48 -14.78
CA LEU A 389 18.17 4.62 -14.55
C LEU A 389 18.97 4.19 -15.77
N SER A 390 18.55 3.11 -16.42
CA SER A 390 19.21 2.55 -17.57
C SER A 390 19.08 3.41 -18.83
N VAL A 391 17.89 3.86 -19.13
CA VAL A 391 17.60 4.70 -20.31
C VAL A 391 18.24 6.08 -20.18
N THR A 392 18.15 6.69 -18.99
CA THR A 392 18.71 8.04 -18.77
C THR A 392 20.23 8.04 -18.64
N GLY A 393 20.84 6.92 -18.29
CA GLY A 393 22.28 6.81 -18.05
C GLY A 393 22.77 7.54 -16.80
N LYS A 394 21.87 8.11 -16.00
CA LYS A 394 22.18 8.90 -14.81
C LYS A 394 22.03 8.06 -13.54
N LYS A 395 22.75 8.49 -12.47
CA LYS A 395 22.52 7.98 -11.13
C LYS A 395 21.23 8.52 -10.55
N LEU A 396 20.60 7.77 -9.62
CA LEU A 396 19.36 8.20 -9.00
C LEU A 396 19.51 9.55 -8.27
N SER A 397 20.62 9.74 -7.57
CA SER A 397 20.93 11.01 -6.91
C SER A 397 20.92 12.21 -7.88
N GLN A 398 21.45 12.02 -9.10
CA GLN A 398 21.47 13.07 -10.14
C GLN A 398 20.09 13.33 -10.73
N LEU A 399 19.25 12.30 -10.85
CA LEU A 399 17.87 12.45 -11.33
C LEU A 399 17.04 13.26 -10.34
N VAL A 400 17.15 13.00 -9.04
CA VAL A 400 16.47 13.78 -8.00
C VAL A 400 16.95 15.25 -8.01
N GLU A 401 18.26 15.49 -8.12
CA GLU A 401 18.83 16.85 -8.23
C GLU A 401 18.29 17.57 -9.49
N SER A 402 18.22 16.88 -10.63
CA SER A 402 17.67 17.42 -11.88
C SER A 402 16.18 17.72 -11.78
N LEU A 403 15.41 16.88 -11.09
CA LEU A 403 13.98 17.06 -10.83
C LEU A 403 13.74 18.38 -10.07
N TYR A 404 14.47 18.56 -8.98
CA TYR A 404 14.35 19.78 -8.16
C TYR A 404 14.84 21.04 -8.87
N ALA A 405 15.87 20.93 -9.71
CA ALA A 405 16.33 22.06 -10.52
C ALA A 405 15.27 22.52 -11.54
N ARG A 406 14.45 21.58 -12.06
CA ARG A 406 13.41 21.87 -13.07
C ARG A 406 12.10 22.34 -12.47
N TYR A 407 11.66 21.72 -11.38
CA TYR A 407 10.31 21.89 -10.84
C TYR A 407 10.26 22.56 -9.47
N GLY A 408 11.43 22.89 -8.91
CA GLY A 408 11.55 23.46 -7.56
C GLY A 408 11.55 22.37 -6.48
N GLN A 409 12.07 22.73 -5.32
CA GLN A 409 12.09 21.85 -4.14
C GLN A 409 10.80 21.95 -3.34
N CYS A 410 10.39 20.84 -2.75
CA CYS A 410 9.40 20.77 -1.70
C CYS A 410 9.78 19.71 -0.67
N TYR A 411 9.35 19.92 0.55
CA TYR A 411 9.68 19.04 1.68
C TYR A 411 8.41 18.73 2.45
N MET A 412 8.25 17.42 2.76
CA MET A 412 7.14 16.93 3.57
C MET A 412 7.51 16.93 5.05
N ALA A 413 6.56 17.34 5.89
CA ALA A 413 6.49 17.00 7.30
C ALA A 413 5.27 16.12 7.52
N GLU A 414 5.48 14.95 8.15
CA GLU A 414 4.43 13.95 8.38
C GLU A 414 4.39 13.64 9.87
N PHE A 415 3.34 14.10 10.53
CA PHE A 415 3.15 13.90 11.96
C PHE A 415 1.84 13.16 12.22
N ASP A 416 1.82 12.35 13.28
CA ASP A 416 0.63 11.66 13.72
C ASP A 416 0.51 11.68 15.25
N TRP A 417 -0.71 11.75 15.75
CA TRP A 417 -1.01 11.72 17.18
C TRP A 417 -2.13 10.71 17.45
N PRO A 418 -1.97 9.87 18.48
CA PRO A 418 -3.08 9.03 18.93
C PRO A 418 -4.16 9.94 19.54
N PHE A 419 -5.41 9.55 19.37
CA PHE A 419 -6.56 10.21 20.00
C PHE A 419 -7.49 9.17 20.67
N ASP A 420 -8.21 9.63 21.71
CA ASP A 420 -9.40 8.98 22.24
C ASP A 420 -10.67 9.54 21.58
N GLN A 421 -11.82 8.98 21.93
CA GLN A 421 -13.10 9.39 21.30
C GLN A 421 -13.43 10.85 21.60
N GLU A 422 -13.17 11.33 22.82
CA GLU A 422 -13.44 12.73 23.22
C GLU A 422 -12.61 13.71 22.38
N MET A 423 -11.31 13.45 22.24
CA MET A 423 -10.44 14.26 21.39
C MET A 423 -10.88 14.22 19.93
N LYS A 424 -11.27 13.04 19.42
CA LYS A 424 -11.77 12.90 18.04
C LYS A 424 -13.00 13.78 17.82
N ASP A 425 -13.99 13.69 18.70
CA ASP A 425 -15.23 14.44 18.55
C ASP A 425 -15.00 15.95 18.65
N ARG A 426 -14.14 16.39 19.57
CA ARG A 426 -13.73 17.80 19.70
C ARG A 426 -13.03 18.29 18.43
N LEU A 427 -12.02 17.58 17.94
CA LEU A 427 -11.25 17.99 16.75
C LEU A 427 -12.07 17.89 15.47
N HIS A 428 -12.92 16.87 15.36
CA HIS A 428 -13.84 16.73 14.24
C HIS A 428 -14.85 17.90 14.20
N LYS A 429 -15.43 18.25 15.35
CA LYS A 429 -16.31 19.41 15.46
C LYS A 429 -15.59 20.68 15.02
N LEU A 430 -14.40 20.94 15.58
CA LEU A 430 -13.59 22.13 15.29
C LEU A 430 -13.28 22.27 13.78
N LEU A 431 -12.72 21.21 13.18
CA LEU A 431 -12.18 21.27 11.82
C LEU A 431 -13.24 21.03 10.74
N MET A 432 -14.16 20.07 10.97
CA MET A 432 -15.06 19.59 9.90
C MET A 432 -16.47 20.20 9.99
N VAL A 433 -16.97 20.47 11.21
CA VAL A 433 -18.29 21.02 11.41
C VAL A 433 -18.24 22.55 11.48
N ASP A 434 -17.47 23.08 12.45
CA ASP A 434 -17.37 24.53 12.68
C ASP A 434 -16.41 25.18 11.66
N LYS A 435 -15.59 24.38 10.94
CA LYS A 435 -14.62 24.80 9.92
C LYS A 435 -13.69 25.91 10.39
N GLN A 436 -13.27 25.83 11.66
CA GLN A 436 -12.38 26.80 12.26
C GLN A 436 -10.92 26.47 11.94
N LEU A 437 -10.16 27.48 11.55
CA LEU A 437 -8.74 27.39 11.21
C LEU A 437 -7.93 28.39 12.04
N PRO A 438 -6.65 28.12 12.30
CA PRO A 438 -5.77 29.13 12.85
C PRO A 438 -5.50 30.24 11.83
N GLU A 439 -5.12 31.42 12.32
CA GLU A 439 -4.57 32.49 11.47
C GLU A 439 -3.14 32.11 11.06
N PHE A 440 -3.02 31.43 9.92
CA PHE A 440 -1.72 31.05 9.39
C PHE A 440 -0.88 32.28 9.06
N PRO A 441 0.47 32.23 9.26
CA PRO A 441 1.36 33.31 8.80
C PRO A 441 1.32 33.50 7.28
N GLU A 442 1.09 32.42 6.52
CA GLU A 442 0.91 32.44 5.08
C GLU A 442 -0.53 32.74 4.70
N LYS A 443 -0.70 33.46 3.57
CA LYS A 443 -2.02 33.72 3.01
C LYS A 443 -2.65 32.40 2.55
N VAL A 444 -3.82 32.09 3.09
CA VAL A 444 -4.64 30.95 2.66
C VAL A 444 -5.25 31.27 1.29
N GLU A 445 -5.00 30.38 0.31
CA GLU A 445 -5.59 30.48 -1.04
C GLU A 445 -6.91 29.74 -1.14
N SER A 446 -6.95 28.53 -0.59
CA SER A 446 -8.16 27.70 -0.59
C SER A 446 -8.16 26.69 0.55
N VAL A 447 -9.36 26.19 0.87
CA VAL A 447 -9.55 25.14 1.87
C VAL A 447 -10.44 24.05 1.26
N SER A 448 -10.04 22.80 1.40
CA SER A 448 -10.79 21.62 0.97
C SER A 448 -11.15 20.74 2.18
N TYR A 449 -12.37 20.22 2.17
CA TYR A 449 -12.90 19.30 3.17
C TYR A 449 -13.27 17.94 2.57
N MET A 450 -12.63 17.56 1.47
CA MET A 450 -12.91 16.31 0.74
C MET A 450 -12.64 15.05 1.59
N ASP A 451 -11.52 15.02 2.33
CA ASP A 451 -11.15 13.93 3.25
C ASP A 451 -10.19 14.49 4.33
N GLY A 452 -10.75 15.20 5.30
CA GLY A 452 -10.02 16.01 6.27
C GLY A 452 -10.03 17.49 5.93
N CYS A 453 -9.28 18.28 6.68
CA CYS A 453 -9.16 19.72 6.48
C CYS A 453 -7.81 20.04 5.80
N LYS A 454 -7.83 20.33 4.50
CA LYS A 454 -6.65 20.71 3.71
C LYS A 454 -6.66 22.18 3.41
N VAL A 455 -5.61 22.88 3.82
CA VAL A 455 -5.37 24.31 3.56
C VAL A 455 -4.25 24.44 2.54
N ARG A 456 -4.49 25.23 1.51
CA ARG A 456 -3.52 25.51 0.45
C ARG A 456 -3.00 26.94 0.56
N PHE A 457 -1.69 27.08 0.36
CA PHE A 457 -0.95 28.32 0.31
C PHE A 457 -0.32 28.48 -1.09
N ALA A 458 0.23 29.64 -1.41
CA ALA A 458 0.91 29.87 -2.69
C ALA A 458 2.06 28.88 -2.95
N ASP A 459 2.85 28.56 -1.89
CA ASP A 459 4.07 27.76 -2.01
C ASP A 459 3.93 26.35 -1.40
N GLY A 460 2.75 25.95 -0.93
CA GLY A 460 2.59 24.65 -0.27
C GLY A 460 1.18 24.40 0.26
N TRP A 461 1.08 23.41 1.13
CA TRP A 461 -0.20 22.99 1.71
C TRP A 461 -0.02 22.28 3.03
N ILE A 462 -1.08 22.22 3.83
CA ILE A 462 -1.18 21.41 5.04
C ILE A 462 -2.54 20.71 5.07
N ILE A 463 -2.57 19.48 5.56
CA ILE A 463 -3.82 18.74 5.82
C ILE A 463 -3.80 18.12 7.21
N ALA A 464 -4.91 18.25 7.92
CA ALA A 464 -5.21 17.50 9.14
C ALA A 464 -6.33 16.51 8.85
N ARG A 465 -6.06 15.21 9.04
CA ARG A 465 -6.95 14.11 8.64
C ARG A 465 -7.00 13.02 9.71
N PHE A 466 -8.20 12.55 10.00
CA PHE A 466 -8.37 11.35 10.83
C PHE A 466 -8.08 10.09 10.02
N SER A 467 -7.25 9.20 10.59
CA SER A 467 -7.01 7.90 9.96
C SER A 467 -8.29 7.05 9.98
N GLY A 468 -8.61 6.44 8.85
CA GLY A 468 -9.75 5.50 8.76
C GLY A 468 -9.46 4.11 9.32
N THR A 469 -8.20 3.80 9.65
CA THR A 469 -7.76 2.45 10.08
C THR A 469 -7.22 2.41 11.49
N GLU A 470 -6.84 3.55 12.05
CA GLU A 470 -6.21 3.67 13.37
C GLU A 470 -6.75 4.89 14.10
N PRO A 471 -6.83 4.90 15.44
CA PRO A 471 -7.23 6.07 16.20
C PRO A 471 -6.10 7.13 16.22
N ARG A 472 -5.81 7.70 15.05
CA ARG A 472 -4.74 8.68 14.83
C ARG A 472 -5.21 9.86 13.99
N LEU A 473 -4.87 11.07 14.44
CA LEU A 473 -4.90 12.27 13.63
C LEU A 473 -3.55 12.40 12.93
N ARG A 474 -3.55 12.51 11.61
CA ARG A 474 -2.37 12.71 10.79
C ARG A 474 -2.35 14.14 10.26
N VAL A 475 -1.20 14.78 10.35
CA VAL A 475 -0.95 16.09 9.76
C VAL A 475 0.19 15.94 8.76
N PHE A 476 -0.10 16.22 7.51
CA PHE A 476 0.89 16.29 6.43
C PHE A 476 1.03 17.73 6.00
N CYS A 477 2.26 18.19 5.81
CA CYS A 477 2.54 19.54 5.35
C CYS A 477 3.67 19.52 4.32
N GLU A 478 3.45 20.13 3.17
CA GLU A 478 4.46 20.30 2.13
C GLU A 478 4.77 21.79 1.97
N MET A 479 6.06 22.16 2.10
CA MET A 479 6.54 23.53 1.97
C MET A 479 7.91 23.56 1.25
N PRO A 480 8.36 24.74 0.76
CA PRO A 480 9.63 24.88 0.04
C PRO A 480 10.89 24.56 0.85
N THR A 481 10.81 24.53 2.18
CA THR A 481 11.94 24.17 3.06
C THR A 481 11.50 23.23 4.18
N LYS A 482 12.41 22.35 4.63
CA LYS A 482 12.16 21.44 5.76
C LYS A 482 11.70 22.18 7.02
N LYS A 483 12.36 23.32 7.31
CA LYS A 483 12.01 24.14 8.48
C LYS A 483 10.58 24.65 8.36
N LYS A 484 10.20 25.22 7.21
CA LYS A 484 8.87 25.79 7.01
C LYS A 484 7.79 24.69 7.08
N ALA A 485 8.02 23.50 6.50
CA ALA A 485 7.10 22.39 6.57
C ALA A 485 6.84 21.95 8.01
N ARG A 486 7.90 21.79 8.80
CA ARG A 486 7.80 21.43 10.22
C ARG A 486 7.14 22.53 11.06
N ASP A 487 7.55 23.78 10.89
CA ASP A 487 7.01 24.90 11.67
C ASP A 487 5.51 25.09 11.38
N THR A 488 5.07 24.97 10.12
CA THR A 488 3.65 25.04 9.75
C THR A 488 2.85 23.85 10.30
N ALA A 489 3.42 22.63 10.28
CA ALA A 489 2.77 21.46 10.86
C ALA A 489 2.63 21.58 12.39
N ASN A 490 3.66 22.07 13.07
CA ASN A 490 3.61 22.32 14.52
C ASN A 490 2.68 23.48 14.87
N PHE A 491 2.58 24.51 14.04
CA PHE A 491 1.62 25.59 14.23
C PHE A 491 0.18 25.08 14.22
N MET A 492 -0.15 24.18 13.28
CA MET A 492 -1.45 23.50 13.24
C MET A 492 -1.65 22.59 14.46
N ALA A 493 -0.64 21.81 14.83
CA ALA A 493 -0.69 20.94 16.02
C ALA A 493 -0.97 21.73 17.31
N LYS A 494 -0.29 22.85 17.49
CA LYS A 494 -0.50 23.74 18.64
C LYS A 494 -1.93 24.30 18.69
N TYR A 495 -2.46 24.72 17.53
CA TYR A 495 -3.85 25.18 17.44
C TYR A 495 -4.86 24.09 17.84
N LEU A 496 -4.58 22.84 17.47
CA LEU A 496 -5.40 21.68 17.82
C LEU A 496 -5.21 21.22 19.29
N GLY A 497 -4.30 21.84 20.04
CA GLY A 497 -3.95 21.44 21.41
C GLY A 497 -3.14 20.14 21.47
N LEU A 498 -2.34 19.86 20.43
CA LEU A 498 -1.48 18.69 20.31
C LEU A 498 -0.02 19.06 20.63
N PRO A 499 0.79 18.12 21.16
CA PRO A 499 2.21 18.38 21.40
C PRO A 499 2.97 18.58 20.09
N GLU A 500 3.94 19.49 20.10
CA GLU A 500 4.85 19.71 18.98
C GLU A 500 5.74 18.47 18.75
N LYS A 501 6.17 18.27 17.51
CA LYS A 501 7.09 17.19 17.11
C LYS A 501 8.37 17.77 16.47
N GLU A 502 9.51 17.10 16.76
CA GLU A 502 10.83 17.45 16.22
C GLU A 502 11.03 17.01 14.75
#